data_a2d50d1a21f9fc1d78c4cdcf85ad59d4
#
_entry.id   a2d50d1a21f9fc1d78c4cdcf85ad59d4
#
_cell.length_a   1.000
_cell.length_b   1.000
_cell.length_c   1.000
_cell.angle_alpha   90.00
_cell.angle_beta   90.00
_cell.angle_gamma   90.00
#
_symmetry.space_group_name_H-M   'P 1'
#
loop_
_entity.id
_entity.type
_entity.pdbx_description
1 polymer ?
#
loop_
_entity_poly.entity_id
_entity_poly.type
_entity_poly.pdbx_seq_one_letter_code
_entity_poly.pdbx_strand_id
1 'polypeptide(L)'
;MDYDNSKYKIWTWKNPIVLHWIINPGLAFNELILGQRAPKIMLIERDSSKTLYEKTKIPCPHCGTLHPGQKWSTENNAFKNWFGLYCDNCGKIIPCLMNLTSCLLLGLTFPLWFWAKDKWKKKWLQNQPNRYKNLDLDTVPNPFSGYGWVNMGLSWGFIMYIFMVFVPPFFSEGGLTLQKALIGIPIFAICGLGFGYSMKLFIGKNKPNTASK
;
A
#
# COMPACT_ATOMS: atom_id res chain seq x y z
N MET A 1 -3.42 -23.99 1.91
CA MET A 1 -3.35 -23.95 0.44
C MET A 1 -1.90 -24.11 0.06
N ASP A 2 -1.62 -25.09 -0.74
CA ASP A 2 -0.30 -25.29 -1.32
C ASP A 2 -0.25 -24.55 -2.66
N TYR A 3 0.70 -23.66 -2.82
CA TYR A 3 0.89 -22.89 -4.04
C TYR A 3 2.08 -23.45 -4.80
N ASP A 4 1.95 -23.51 -6.12
CA ASP A 4 3.02 -23.99 -6.98
C ASP A 4 4.27 -23.09 -6.90
N ASN A 5 5.29 -23.59 -6.20
CA ASN A 5 6.56 -22.90 -5.99
C ASN A 5 7.39 -22.77 -7.29
N SER A 6 7.09 -23.56 -8.32
CA SER A 6 7.73 -23.41 -9.65
C SER A 6 7.25 -22.16 -10.36
N LYS A 7 5.97 -21.85 -10.22
CA LYS A 7 5.31 -20.70 -10.85
C LYS A 7 5.36 -19.41 -10.02
N TYR A 8 5.29 -19.52 -8.69
CA TYR A 8 5.18 -18.37 -7.82
C TYR A 8 6.29 -18.33 -6.77
N LYS A 9 6.76 -17.12 -6.45
CA LYS A 9 7.50 -16.81 -5.22
C LYS A 9 6.48 -16.34 -4.20
N ILE A 10 6.41 -17.03 -3.06
CA ILE A 10 5.44 -16.72 -2.00
C ILE A 10 6.04 -15.67 -1.06
N TRP A 11 5.39 -14.54 -0.94
CA TRP A 11 5.73 -13.48 0.01
C TRP A 11 4.75 -13.50 1.19
N THR A 12 5.32 -13.60 2.38
CA THR A 12 4.62 -13.55 3.66
C THR A 12 5.31 -12.53 4.55
N TRP A 13 4.90 -12.43 5.80
CA TRP A 13 5.55 -11.56 6.79
C TRP A 13 7.08 -11.79 6.96
N LYS A 14 7.62 -12.95 6.54
CA LYS A 14 9.07 -13.25 6.53
C LYS A 14 9.83 -12.48 5.44
N ASN A 15 9.14 -11.91 4.46
CA ASN A 15 9.78 -11.08 3.44
C ASN A 15 10.08 -9.69 4.01
N PRO A 16 11.30 -9.12 3.85
CA PRO A 16 11.66 -7.81 4.41
C PRO A 16 10.73 -6.67 4.00
N ILE A 17 10.23 -6.66 2.75
CA ILE A 17 9.30 -5.64 2.26
C ILE A 17 7.95 -5.74 2.98
N VAL A 18 7.49 -6.96 3.21
CA VAL A 18 6.24 -7.22 3.93
C VAL A 18 6.42 -6.99 5.43
N LEU A 19 7.57 -7.37 5.98
CA LEU A 19 7.92 -7.11 7.38
C LEU A 19 7.96 -5.61 7.69
N HIS A 20 8.47 -4.79 6.76
CA HIS A 20 8.46 -3.34 6.88
C HIS A 20 7.05 -2.79 7.15
N TRP A 21 6.00 -3.37 6.54
CA TRP A 21 4.62 -2.99 6.84
C TRP A 21 4.25 -3.19 8.31
N ILE A 22 4.74 -4.25 8.93
CA ILE A 22 4.41 -4.61 10.31
C ILE A 22 5.11 -3.69 11.32
N ILE A 23 6.38 -3.39 11.08
CA ILE A 23 7.24 -2.73 12.07
C ILE A 23 7.32 -1.20 11.93
N ASN A 24 7.04 -0.64 10.75
CA ASN A 24 7.15 0.81 10.54
C ASN A 24 5.95 1.56 11.15
N PRO A 25 6.14 2.36 12.21
CA PRO A 25 5.05 3.06 12.89
C PRO A 25 4.33 4.08 12.00
N GLY A 26 5.00 4.67 11.00
CA GLY A 26 4.39 5.61 10.07
C GLY A 26 3.28 4.96 9.22
N LEU A 27 3.37 3.66 8.95
CA LEU A 27 2.34 2.93 8.21
C LEU A 27 1.07 2.67 9.01
N ALA A 28 1.10 2.86 10.33
CA ALA A 28 -0.11 2.82 11.16
C ALA A 28 -1.12 3.90 10.76
N PHE A 29 -0.65 5.07 10.34
CA PHE A 29 -1.52 6.13 9.79
C PHE A 29 -2.24 5.65 8.52
N ASN A 30 -1.51 5.07 7.59
CA ASN A 30 -2.09 4.52 6.36
C ASN A 30 -3.12 3.43 6.67
N GLU A 31 -2.84 2.59 7.65
CA GLU A 31 -3.72 1.49 8.04
C GLU A 31 -4.98 1.98 8.76
N LEU A 32 -4.84 2.81 9.78
CA LEU A 32 -5.95 3.23 10.64
C LEU A 32 -6.80 4.33 10.01
N ILE A 33 -6.15 5.33 9.40
CA ILE A 33 -6.84 6.52 8.87
C ILE A 33 -7.28 6.28 7.43
N LEU A 34 -6.35 5.88 6.56
CA LEU A 34 -6.67 5.70 5.14
C LEU A 34 -7.32 4.33 4.85
N GLY A 35 -7.18 3.36 5.76
CA GLY A 35 -7.68 2.00 5.55
C GLY A 35 -6.90 1.24 4.49
N GLN A 36 -5.60 1.52 4.33
CA GLN A 36 -4.73 0.75 3.46
C GLN A 36 -4.35 -0.56 4.14
N ARG A 37 -4.31 -1.67 3.38
CA ARG A 37 -4.04 -3.00 3.94
C ARG A 37 -3.01 -3.76 3.11
N ALA A 38 -2.14 -4.50 3.79
CA ALA A 38 -1.23 -5.46 3.18
C ALA A 38 -1.76 -6.89 3.37
N PRO A 39 -1.93 -7.68 2.31
CA PRO A 39 -2.41 -9.05 2.43
C PRO A 39 -1.38 -9.93 3.15
N LYS A 40 -1.85 -10.97 3.87
CA LYS A 40 -0.98 -11.93 4.56
C LYS A 40 -0.10 -12.74 3.62
N ILE A 41 -0.59 -13.00 2.41
CA ILE A 41 0.09 -13.79 1.39
C ILE A 41 -0.01 -13.04 0.06
N MET A 42 1.15 -12.87 -0.59
CA MET A 42 1.25 -12.39 -1.97
C MET A 42 2.02 -13.43 -2.77
N LEU A 43 1.55 -13.71 -3.97
CA LEU A 43 2.17 -14.60 -4.93
C LEU A 43 2.79 -13.75 -6.03
N ILE A 44 4.09 -13.86 -6.22
CA ILE A 44 4.81 -13.13 -7.25
C ILE A 44 5.12 -14.11 -8.37
N GLU A 45 4.54 -13.94 -9.55
CA GLU A 45 4.83 -14.75 -10.73
C GLU A 45 6.34 -14.68 -11.05
N ARG A 46 6.95 -15.84 -11.36
CA ARG A 46 8.39 -15.91 -11.69
C ARG A 46 8.70 -15.42 -13.11
N ASP A 47 7.68 -15.06 -13.87
CA ASP A 47 7.85 -14.47 -15.20
C ASP A 47 8.67 -13.18 -15.13
N SER A 48 9.80 -13.15 -15.81
CA SER A 48 10.72 -12.00 -15.86
C SER A 48 10.24 -10.88 -16.79
N SER A 49 9.27 -11.17 -17.68
CA SER A 49 8.78 -10.21 -18.69
C SER A 49 7.84 -9.15 -18.12
N LYS A 50 7.24 -9.41 -16.94
CA LYS A 50 6.29 -8.52 -16.27
C LYS A 50 6.95 -7.69 -15.18
N THR A 51 6.41 -6.51 -14.91
CA THR A 51 6.79 -5.69 -13.75
C THR A 51 6.33 -6.36 -12.45
N LEU A 52 6.93 -6.01 -11.30
CA LEU A 52 6.48 -6.51 -10.00
C LEU A 52 5.00 -6.19 -9.75
N TYR A 53 4.53 -5.04 -10.23
CA TYR A 53 3.16 -4.58 -10.14
C TYR A 53 2.18 -5.50 -10.88
N GLU A 54 2.53 -5.96 -12.09
CA GLU A 54 1.69 -6.84 -12.91
C GLU A 54 1.71 -8.31 -12.44
N LYS A 55 2.86 -8.79 -11.97
CA LYS A 55 3.04 -10.18 -11.57
C LYS A 55 2.60 -10.51 -10.16
N THR A 56 2.18 -9.50 -9.37
CA THR A 56 1.67 -9.72 -8.03
C THR A 56 0.23 -10.24 -8.07
N LYS A 57 -0.01 -11.39 -7.44
CA LYS A 57 -1.34 -11.99 -7.27
C LYS A 57 -1.64 -12.14 -5.77
N ILE A 58 -2.90 -11.89 -5.40
CA ILE A 58 -3.37 -12.01 -4.03
C ILE A 58 -4.40 -13.13 -3.97
N PRO A 59 -4.11 -14.24 -3.31
CA PRO A 59 -5.02 -15.37 -3.23
C PRO A 59 -6.12 -15.14 -2.21
N CYS A 60 -7.34 -15.50 -2.54
CA CYS A 60 -8.42 -15.59 -1.58
C CYS A 60 -8.35 -16.94 -0.85
N PRO A 61 -8.20 -16.99 0.49
CA PRO A 61 -8.10 -18.25 1.21
C PRO A 61 -9.44 -19.02 1.29
N HIS A 62 -10.55 -18.40 0.89
CA HIS A 62 -11.87 -18.99 0.99
C HIS A 62 -12.32 -19.68 -0.30
N CYS A 63 -11.95 -19.16 -1.46
CA CYS A 63 -12.40 -19.70 -2.76
C CYS A 63 -11.25 -20.00 -3.72
N GLY A 64 -9.99 -19.73 -3.33
CA GLY A 64 -8.82 -19.98 -4.15
C GLY A 64 -8.60 -18.98 -5.30
N THR A 65 -9.52 -18.05 -5.55
CA THR A 65 -9.38 -17.06 -6.62
C THR A 65 -8.12 -16.24 -6.46
N LEU A 66 -7.33 -16.10 -7.53
CA LEU A 66 -6.14 -15.26 -7.60
C LEU A 66 -6.52 -13.89 -8.15
N HIS A 67 -6.49 -12.89 -7.31
CA HIS A 67 -6.75 -11.51 -7.71
C HIS A 67 -5.46 -10.81 -8.12
N PRO A 68 -5.44 -10.00 -9.20
CA PRO A 68 -4.31 -9.14 -9.52
C PRO A 68 -4.09 -8.10 -8.42
N GLY A 69 -2.82 -7.88 -8.01
CA GLY A 69 -2.48 -6.93 -6.96
C GLY A 69 -2.88 -5.50 -7.28
N GLN A 70 -2.91 -5.15 -8.56
CA GLN A 70 -3.36 -3.86 -9.10
C GLN A 70 -4.77 -3.46 -8.65
N LYS A 71 -5.62 -4.44 -8.35
CA LYS A 71 -6.97 -4.22 -7.82
C LYS A 71 -7.00 -3.35 -6.57
N TRP A 72 -5.95 -3.41 -5.77
CA TRP A 72 -5.80 -2.63 -4.53
C TRP A 72 -4.62 -1.66 -4.60
N SER A 73 -4.31 -1.18 -5.80
CA SER A 73 -3.37 -0.08 -5.99
C SER A 73 -3.97 1.27 -5.61
N THR A 74 -3.14 2.29 -5.55
CA THR A 74 -3.52 3.67 -5.21
C THR A 74 -4.54 4.24 -6.19
N GLU A 75 -4.44 3.85 -7.45
CA GLU A 75 -5.33 4.27 -8.54
C GLU A 75 -6.72 3.65 -8.46
N ASN A 76 -6.86 2.56 -7.70
CA ASN A 76 -8.11 1.81 -7.60
C ASN A 76 -8.68 1.81 -6.17
N ASN A 77 -8.42 0.73 -5.46
CA ASN A 77 -9.07 0.44 -4.18
C ASN A 77 -8.08 0.26 -3.02
N ALA A 78 -6.94 0.99 -3.01
CA ALA A 78 -5.93 0.88 -1.95
C ALA A 78 -6.47 1.29 -0.57
N PHE A 79 -7.36 2.29 -0.54
CA PHE A 79 -7.87 2.90 0.68
C PHE A 79 -9.24 2.33 1.09
N LYS A 80 -9.72 2.69 2.29
CA LYS A 80 -11.03 2.28 2.84
C LYS A 80 -11.19 0.76 3.03
N ASN A 81 -10.08 0.02 3.18
CA ASN A 81 -10.07 -1.42 3.41
C ASN A 81 -9.85 -1.77 4.90
N TRP A 82 -10.43 -1.00 5.83
CA TRP A 82 -10.17 -1.13 7.27
C TRP A 82 -10.31 -2.54 7.84
N PHE A 83 -11.22 -3.35 7.29
CA PHE A 83 -11.47 -4.72 7.76
C PHE A 83 -10.76 -5.81 6.96
N GLY A 84 -9.99 -5.44 5.92
CA GLY A 84 -9.28 -6.35 5.02
C GLY A 84 -9.63 -6.13 3.56
N LEU A 85 -9.11 -6.97 2.66
CA LEU A 85 -9.40 -6.88 1.23
C LEU A 85 -10.67 -7.67 0.90
N TYR A 86 -11.48 -7.16 -0.01
CA TYR A 86 -12.72 -7.82 -0.39
C TYR A 86 -12.52 -8.73 -1.60
N CYS A 87 -12.98 -9.99 -1.50
CA CYS A 87 -13.03 -10.91 -2.62
C CYS A 87 -14.38 -10.78 -3.32
N ASP A 88 -14.40 -10.27 -4.54
CA ASP A 88 -15.62 -10.12 -5.34
C ASP A 88 -16.20 -11.44 -5.86
N ASN A 89 -15.38 -12.52 -5.91
CA ASN A 89 -15.86 -13.83 -6.32
C ASN A 89 -16.71 -14.54 -5.25
N CYS A 90 -16.30 -14.49 -3.97
CA CYS A 90 -17.03 -15.19 -2.91
C CYS A 90 -17.62 -14.28 -1.82
N GLY A 91 -17.46 -12.96 -1.94
CA GLY A 91 -18.00 -11.99 -0.99
C GLY A 91 -17.30 -11.96 0.39
N LYS A 92 -16.23 -12.74 0.59
CA LYS A 92 -15.54 -12.85 1.87
C LYS A 92 -14.32 -11.93 1.94
N ILE A 93 -13.86 -11.69 3.18
CA ILE A 93 -12.71 -10.84 3.45
C ILE A 93 -11.42 -11.66 3.33
N ILE A 94 -10.49 -11.19 2.52
CA ILE A 94 -9.12 -11.71 2.46
C ILE A 94 -8.35 -11.12 3.65
N PRO A 95 -7.78 -11.97 4.53
CA PRO A 95 -7.10 -11.53 5.73
C PRO A 95 -5.81 -10.77 5.40
N CYS A 96 -5.59 -9.68 6.12
CA CYS A 96 -4.42 -8.81 5.98
C CYS A 96 -3.53 -8.86 7.22
N LEU A 97 -2.30 -8.41 7.05
CA LEU A 97 -1.38 -8.14 8.14
C LEU A 97 -1.84 -6.89 8.89
N MET A 98 -1.45 -6.78 10.14
CA MET A 98 -1.64 -5.58 10.96
C MET A 98 -0.28 -5.00 11.32
N ASN A 99 -0.19 -3.68 11.29
CA ASN A 99 0.95 -2.95 11.80
C ASN A 99 0.99 -3.02 13.33
N LEU A 100 2.17 -3.17 13.92
CA LEU A 100 2.34 -3.31 15.36
C LEU A 100 1.82 -2.09 16.12
N THR A 101 2.11 -0.88 15.63
CA THR A 101 1.60 0.37 16.22
C THR A 101 0.08 0.46 16.13
N SER A 102 -0.50 0.01 15.00
CA SER A 102 -1.97 -0.08 14.86
C SER A 102 -2.58 -1.04 15.88
N CYS A 103 -1.96 -2.19 16.12
CA CYS A 103 -2.41 -3.14 17.14
C CYS A 103 -2.40 -2.52 18.53
N LEU A 104 -1.33 -1.81 18.89
CA LEU A 104 -1.22 -1.12 20.18
C LEU A 104 -2.28 -0.03 20.34
N LEU A 105 -2.45 0.83 19.34
CA LEU A 105 -3.45 1.90 19.37
C LEU A 105 -4.89 1.36 19.44
N LEU A 106 -5.20 0.33 18.64
CA LEU A 106 -6.51 -0.32 18.70
C LEU A 106 -6.75 -1.03 20.02
N GLY A 107 -5.72 -1.61 20.63
CA GLY A 107 -5.81 -2.23 21.96
C GLY A 107 -6.09 -1.20 23.04
N LEU A 108 -5.36 -0.09 23.06
CA LEU A 108 -5.54 1.00 24.02
C LEU A 108 -6.92 1.67 23.89
N THR A 109 -7.40 1.81 22.66
CA THR A 109 -8.70 2.43 22.37
C THR A 109 -9.87 1.42 22.31
N PHE A 110 -9.62 0.16 22.61
CA PHE A 110 -10.61 -0.93 22.51
C PHE A 110 -11.99 -0.61 23.14
N PRO A 111 -12.09 -0.06 24.36
CA PRO A 111 -13.37 0.25 24.97
C PRO A 111 -14.21 1.26 24.16
N LEU A 112 -13.57 2.12 23.34
CA LEU A 112 -14.26 3.17 22.59
C LEU A 112 -14.98 2.68 21.34
N TRP A 113 -14.49 1.61 20.71
CA TRP A 113 -15.00 1.15 19.39
C TRP A 113 -15.53 -0.29 19.38
N PHE A 114 -15.23 -1.07 20.40
CA PHE A 114 -15.60 -2.49 20.48
C PHE A 114 -17.08 -2.75 20.20
N TRP A 115 -17.98 -1.99 20.83
CA TRP A 115 -19.43 -2.12 20.67
C TRP A 115 -19.93 -1.76 19.25
N ALA A 116 -19.24 -0.92 18.52
CA ALA A 116 -19.61 -0.46 17.18
C ALA A 116 -18.99 -1.30 16.06
N LYS A 117 -17.95 -2.09 16.36
CA LYS A 117 -17.12 -2.83 15.40
C LYS A 117 -17.94 -3.66 14.42
N ASP A 118 -18.88 -4.47 14.93
CA ASP A 118 -19.62 -5.40 14.08
C ASP A 118 -20.61 -4.67 13.18
N LYS A 119 -21.24 -3.61 13.68
CA LYS A 119 -22.11 -2.73 12.88
C LYS A 119 -21.31 -2.05 11.76
N TRP A 120 -20.13 -1.52 12.05
CA TRP A 120 -19.26 -0.88 11.06
C TRP A 120 -18.74 -1.87 10.02
N LYS A 121 -18.32 -3.05 10.47
CA LYS A 121 -17.87 -4.11 9.57
C LYS A 121 -18.98 -4.57 8.64
N LYS A 122 -20.19 -4.76 9.13
CA LYS A 122 -21.36 -5.16 8.33
C LYS A 122 -21.67 -4.08 7.27
N LYS A 123 -21.76 -2.81 7.67
CA LYS A 123 -21.99 -1.69 6.76
C LYS A 123 -20.88 -1.57 5.72
N TRP A 124 -19.62 -1.72 6.13
CA TRP A 124 -18.48 -1.69 5.24
C TRP A 124 -18.58 -2.82 4.20
N LEU A 125 -18.89 -4.05 4.62
CA LEU A 125 -18.97 -5.21 3.74
C LEU A 125 -20.10 -5.07 2.71
N GLN A 126 -21.24 -4.51 3.10
CA GLN A 126 -22.37 -4.23 2.20
C GLN A 126 -22.02 -3.26 1.06
N ASN A 127 -21.09 -2.33 1.32
CA ASN A 127 -20.68 -1.34 0.33
C ASN A 127 -19.57 -1.84 -0.61
N GLN A 128 -18.93 -2.98 -0.31
CA GLN A 128 -17.79 -3.45 -1.11
C GLN A 128 -18.16 -3.84 -2.55
N PRO A 129 -19.27 -4.57 -2.84
CA PRO A 129 -19.59 -4.95 -4.21
C PRO A 129 -19.65 -3.76 -5.18
N ASN A 130 -20.20 -2.62 -4.73
CA ASN A 130 -20.31 -1.42 -5.55
C ASN A 130 -18.95 -0.80 -5.91
N ARG A 131 -17.93 -1.00 -5.07
CA ARG A 131 -16.57 -0.47 -5.32
C ARG A 131 -15.84 -1.22 -6.44
N TYR A 132 -16.25 -2.45 -6.73
CA TYR A 132 -15.58 -3.31 -7.71
C TYR A 132 -16.40 -3.53 -8.98
N LYS A 133 -17.62 -2.97 -9.05
CA LYS A 133 -18.56 -3.23 -10.15
C LYS A 133 -18.06 -2.76 -11.51
N ASN A 134 -17.33 -1.63 -11.55
CA ASN A 134 -16.86 -1.00 -12.79
C ASN A 134 -15.31 -0.97 -12.85
N LEU A 135 -14.65 -1.89 -12.17
CA LEU A 135 -13.18 -1.90 -12.12
C LEU A 135 -12.63 -2.57 -13.38
N ASP A 136 -12.04 -1.78 -14.25
CA ASP A 136 -11.26 -2.26 -15.38
C ASP A 136 -9.76 -2.30 -14.98
N LEU A 137 -9.22 -3.51 -14.86
CA LEU A 137 -7.83 -3.72 -14.45
C LEU A 137 -6.85 -3.64 -15.62
N ASP A 138 -7.33 -3.73 -16.84
CA ASP A 138 -6.48 -3.69 -18.03
C ASP A 138 -6.02 -2.27 -18.36
N THR A 139 -6.80 -1.28 -17.92
CA THR A 139 -6.50 0.15 -18.11
C THR A 139 -5.72 0.79 -16.98
N VAL A 140 -5.41 0.07 -15.89
CA VAL A 140 -4.71 0.64 -14.74
C VAL A 140 -3.25 0.94 -15.07
N PRO A 141 -2.85 2.20 -15.20
CA PRO A 141 -1.47 2.54 -15.48
C PRO A 141 -0.58 2.19 -14.29
N ASN A 142 0.64 1.75 -14.56
CA ASN A 142 1.65 1.64 -13.51
C ASN A 142 1.96 3.06 -12.98
N PRO A 143 1.76 3.35 -11.68
CA PRO A 143 1.94 4.68 -11.10
C PRO A 143 3.36 5.23 -11.24
N PHE A 144 4.34 4.35 -11.49
CA PHE A 144 5.74 4.73 -11.70
C PHE A 144 6.15 4.79 -13.18
N SER A 145 5.21 4.58 -14.13
CA SER A 145 5.48 4.70 -15.57
C SER A 145 5.61 6.17 -16.00
N GLY A 146 6.31 6.41 -17.09
CA GLY A 146 6.51 7.76 -17.61
C GLY A 146 7.07 8.72 -16.56
N TYR A 147 6.39 9.83 -16.32
CA TYR A 147 6.69 10.82 -15.28
C TYR A 147 6.00 10.53 -13.93
N GLY A 148 5.21 9.46 -13.82
CA GLY A 148 4.48 9.12 -12.59
C GLY A 148 5.39 8.98 -11.36
N TRP A 149 6.62 8.48 -11.56
CA TRP A 149 7.62 8.39 -10.50
C TRP A 149 8.02 9.76 -9.93
N VAL A 150 8.02 10.82 -10.74
CA VAL A 150 8.30 12.19 -10.28
C VAL A 150 7.18 12.67 -9.37
N ASN A 151 5.92 12.53 -9.81
CA ASN A 151 4.76 12.93 -9.02
C ASN A 151 4.68 12.17 -7.70
N MET A 152 4.88 10.85 -7.73
CA MET A 152 4.90 10.02 -6.52
C MET A 152 6.06 10.38 -5.59
N GLY A 153 7.23 10.62 -6.16
CA GLY A 153 8.41 11.03 -5.41
C GLY A 153 8.23 12.39 -4.74
N LEU A 154 7.79 13.40 -5.47
CA LEU A 154 7.55 14.73 -4.93
C LEU A 154 6.43 14.74 -3.89
N SER A 155 5.34 13.99 -4.11
CA SER A 155 4.27 13.86 -3.12
C SER A 155 4.78 13.22 -1.83
N TRP A 156 5.58 12.16 -1.92
CA TRP A 156 6.22 11.54 -0.77
C TRP A 156 7.17 12.50 -0.05
N GLY A 157 8.03 13.19 -0.81
CA GLY A 157 8.97 14.19 -0.29
C GLY A 157 8.24 15.33 0.43
N PHE A 158 7.12 15.83 -0.13
CA PHE A 158 6.30 16.85 0.51
C PHE A 158 5.68 16.38 1.83
N ILE A 159 5.13 15.16 1.86
CA ILE A 159 4.60 14.58 3.10
C ILE A 159 5.70 14.46 4.16
N MET A 160 6.87 13.93 3.78
CA MET A 160 8.02 13.82 4.68
C MET A 160 8.51 15.18 5.16
N TYR A 161 8.53 16.19 4.29
CA TYR A 161 8.87 17.57 4.65
C TYR A 161 7.93 18.09 5.75
N ILE A 162 6.62 17.95 5.57
CA ILE A 162 5.65 18.37 6.60
C ILE A 162 5.94 17.66 7.93
N PHE A 163 6.08 16.33 7.91
CA PHE A 163 6.29 15.57 9.13
C PHE A 163 7.64 15.84 9.81
N MET A 164 8.71 16.05 9.06
CA MET A 164 10.05 16.17 9.63
C MET A 164 10.43 17.61 9.98
N VAL A 165 9.81 18.58 9.33
CA VAL A 165 10.13 20.01 9.58
C VAL A 165 9.13 20.66 10.53
N PHE A 166 7.84 20.35 10.41
CA PHE A 166 6.80 21.03 11.21
C PHE A 166 6.37 20.26 12.45
N VAL A 167 6.45 18.93 12.47
CA VAL A 167 5.99 18.17 13.65
C VAL A 167 6.97 18.22 14.83
N PRO A 168 8.30 18.04 14.66
CA PRO A 168 9.24 18.04 15.79
C PRO A 168 9.24 19.33 16.64
N PRO A 169 9.07 20.55 16.08
CA PRO A 169 9.00 21.77 16.88
C PRO A 169 7.87 21.82 17.92
N PHE A 170 6.81 21.04 17.74
CA PHE A 170 5.74 20.94 18.76
C PHE A 170 6.17 20.13 19.99
N PHE A 171 7.24 19.33 19.87
CA PHE A 171 7.72 18.47 20.94
C PHE A 171 9.12 18.84 21.43
N SER A 172 9.73 19.89 20.88
CA SER A 172 11.08 20.35 21.23
C SER A 172 11.12 21.85 21.49
N GLU A 173 11.94 22.28 22.43
CA GLU A 173 12.12 23.71 22.82
C GLU A 173 12.72 24.57 21.69
N GLY A 174 13.27 23.95 20.64
CA GLY A 174 14.00 24.64 19.57
C GLY A 174 13.15 25.38 18.53
N GLY A 175 11.83 25.27 18.55
CA GLY A 175 10.90 25.94 17.66
C GLY A 175 11.14 25.72 16.16
N LEU A 176 10.21 26.18 15.34
CA LEU A 176 10.35 26.24 13.89
C LEU A 176 11.07 27.51 13.49
N THR A 177 12.24 27.40 12.86
CA THR A 177 12.94 28.56 12.27
C THR A 177 12.70 28.63 10.77
N LEU A 178 12.56 29.85 10.25
CA LEU A 178 12.39 30.07 8.80
C LEU A 178 13.53 29.43 7.99
N GLN A 179 14.74 29.48 8.52
CA GLN A 179 15.90 28.86 7.87
C GLN A 179 15.74 27.32 7.70
N LYS A 180 15.30 26.62 8.76
CA LYS A 180 15.03 25.17 8.70
C LYS A 180 13.93 24.85 7.70
N ALA A 181 12.86 25.66 7.67
CA ALA A 181 11.77 25.50 6.73
C ALA A 181 12.25 25.67 5.27
N LEU A 182 13.00 26.75 4.97
CA LEU A 182 13.47 27.01 3.61
C LEU A 182 14.51 25.99 3.12
N ILE A 183 15.45 25.57 3.98
CA ILE A 183 16.45 24.54 3.61
C ILE A 183 15.80 23.17 3.44
N GLY A 184 14.75 22.86 4.20
CA GLY A 184 14.00 21.60 4.08
C GLY A 184 13.39 21.38 2.69
N ILE A 185 12.87 22.43 2.05
CA ILE A 185 12.21 22.31 0.74
C ILE A 185 13.08 21.59 -0.30
N PRO A 186 14.27 22.07 -0.68
CA PRO A 186 15.10 21.40 -1.67
C PRO A 186 15.59 20.02 -1.22
N ILE A 187 15.92 19.86 0.06
CA ILE A 187 16.36 18.56 0.60
C ILE A 187 15.27 17.50 0.40
N PHE A 188 14.05 17.75 0.84
CA PHE A 188 12.98 16.78 0.73
C PHE A 188 12.47 16.60 -0.70
N ALA A 189 12.60 17.62 -1.57
CA ALA A 189 12.34 17.48 -2.99
C ALA A 189 13.33 16.50 -3.65
N ILE A 190 14.65 16.66 -3.38
CA ILE A 190 15.68 15.76 -3.90
C ILE A 190 15.52 14.34 -3.34
N CYS A 191 15.30 14.19 -2.04
CA CYS A 191 15.05 12.90 -1.41
C CYS A 191 13.78 12.23 -1.99
N GLY A 192 12.73 13.01 -2.21
CA GLY A 192 11.51 12.56 -2.85
C GLY A 192 11.74 12.04 -4.27
N LEU A 193 12.47 12.79 -5.10
CA LEU A 193 12.83 12.35 -6.44
C LEU A 193 13.69 11.08 -6.41
N GLY A 194 14.66 10.99 -5.50
CA GLY A 194 15.46 9.77 -5.28
C GLY A 194 14.62 8.57 -4.91
N PHE A 195 13.64 8.76 -4.02
CA PHE A 195 12.67 7.71 -3.65
C PHE A 195 11.83 7.29 -4.86
N GLY A 196 11.21 8.24 -5.57
CA GLY A 196 10.38 7.96 -6.73
C GLY A 196 11.15 7.23 -7.83
N TYR A 197 12.40 7.63 -8.10
CA TYR A 197 13.28 6.96 -9.07
C TYR A 197 13.64 5.53 -8.62
N SER A 198 13.96 5.33 -7.35
CA SER A 198 14.21 4.00 -6.80
C SER A 198 12.99 3.10 -6.97
N MET A 199 11.80 3.60 -6.66
CA MET A 199 10.55 2.86 -6.85
C MET A 199 10.29 2.53 -8.32
N LYS A 200 10.61 3.44 -9.26
CA LYS A 200 10.56 3.17 -10.70
C LYS A 200 11.47 2.01 -11.10
N LEU A 201 12.69 1.95 -10.56
CA LEU A 201 13.63 0.86 -10.85
C LEU A 201 13.14 -0.49 -10.30
N PHE A 202 12.56 -0.50 -9.10
CA PHE A 202 12.10 -1.73 -8.45
C PHE A 202 10.76 -2.23 -8.98
N ILE A 203 9.80 -1.32 -9.20
CA ILE A 203 8.41 -1.66 -9.54
C ILE A 203 8.15 -1.47 -11.03
N GLY A 204 8.79 -0.45 -11.64
CA GLY A 204 8.46 0.07 -12.96
C GLY A 204 9.37 -0.37 -14.09
N LYS A 205 10.16 -1.45 -13.96
CA LYS A 205 10.94 -1.97 -15.10
C LYS A 205 10.03 -2.20 -16.29
N ASN A 206 10.01 -1.23 -17.20
CA ASN A 206 9.32 -1.36 -18.47
C ASN A 206 9.92 -2.52 -19.27
N LYS A 207 9.06 -3.33 -19.88
CA LYS A 207 9.49 -4.15 -21.03
C LYS A 207 10.27 -3.27 -21.99
N PRO A 208 11.42 -3.71 -22.50
CA PRO A 208 11.89 -3.14 -23.76
C PRO A 208 10.74 -3.32 -24.75
N ASN A 209 10.33 -2.21 -25.37
CA ASN A 209 9.41 -2.25 -26.51
C ASN A 209 10.02 -3.19 -27.53
N THR A 210 9.60 -4.44 -27.56
CA THR A 210 9.69 -5.27 -28.76
C THR A 210 8.57 -4.75 -29.67
N ALA A 211 8.82 -3.54 -30.20
CA ALA A 211 8.09 -3.05 -31.33
C ALA A 211 8.39 -4.02 -32.48
N SER A 212 7.33 -4.64 -32.93
CA SER A 212 7.06 -5.11 -34.30
C SER A 212 8.25 -5.20 -35.24
N LYS A 213 8.59 -6.39 -35.61
CA LYS A 213 8.94 -6.68 -37.01
C LYS A 213 7.86 -7.54 -37.62
#